data_a0050efdd7a6f54bb3f0e04d1481d382
#
_entry.id   a0050efdd7a6f54bb3f0e04d1481d382
#
_cell.length_a   1.000
_cell.length_b   1.000
_cell.length_c   1.000
_cell.angle_alpha   90.00
_cell.angle_beta   90.00
_cell.angle_gamma   90.00
#
_symmetry.space_group_name_H-M   'P 1'
#
loop_
_entity.id
_entity.type
_entity.pdbx_description
1 polymer ?
#
loop_
_entity_poly.entity_id
_entity_poly.type
_entity_poly.pdbx_seq_one_letter_code
_entity_poly.pdbx_strand_id
1 'polypeptide(L)'
;MDAHFALAVRLRLGLPPQERLPLGCKCGAVLNTDPAHFLSCKLLKRTIVTARHDMIVRQIASFVRSAGGSVFIEPKYLEGKRADAQIYFTSDISLMDAQITHPAAPYYAISTNIASTPLGTARSREVAKHAKYDKQAKKEGASFYPFVMETYGGLGREANVLIQKISKMAAEISPFPINRNLSTTRMMRWELRYRKGTP
;
A
#
# COMPACT_ATOMS: atom_id res chain seq x y z
N MET A 1 14.10 -23.82 3.12
CA MET A 1 13.10 -22.85 2.58
C MET A 1 13.22 -21.57 3.41
N ASP A 2 13.25 -20.41 2.78
CA ASP A 2 13.31 -19.14 3.50
C ASP A 2 12.03 -18.97 4.37
N ALA A 3 12.20 -18.73 5.67
CA ALA A 3 11.10 -18.60 6.63
C ALA A 3 10.12 -17.48 6.25
N HIS A 4 10.61 -16.39 5.64
CA HIS A 4 9.78 -15.32 5.15
C HIS A 4 8.92 -15.72 3.95
N PHE A 5 9.48 -16.51 3.04
CA PHE A 5 8.74 -17.06 1.91
C PHE A 5 7.65 -18.01 2.37
N ALA A 6 7.99 -18.95 3.28
CA ALA A 6 7.03 -19.88 3.86
C ALA A 6 5.86 -19.14 4.55
N LEU A 7 6.16 -18.12 5.35
CA LEU A 7 5.14 -17.28 5.99
C LEU A 7 4.24 -16.59 4.97
N ALA A 8 4.81 -15.99 3.92
CA ALA A 8 4.04 -15.29 2.89
C ALA A 8 3.10 -16.24 2.13
N VAL A 9 3.57 -17.48 1.82
CA VAL A 9 2.74 -18.51 1.19
C VAL A 9 1.61 -18.95 2.13
N ARG A 10 1.91 -19.25 3.40
CA ARG A 10 0.90 -19.64 4.38
C ARG A 10 -0.21 -18.61 4.50
N LEU A 11 0.15 -17.32 4.63
CA LEU A 11 -0.82 -16.24 4.74
C LEU A 11 -1.70 -16.10 3.49
N ARG A 12 -1.12 -16.24 2.29
CA ARG A 12 -1.88 -16.19 1.03
C ARG A 12 -2.85 -17.37 0.86
N LEU A 13 -2.51 -18.52 1.43
CA LEU A 13 -3.37 -19.69 1.45
C LEU A 13 -4.40 -19.66 2.61
N GLY A 14 -4.47 -18.58 3.38
CA GLY A 14 -5.34 -18.48 4.56
C GLY A 14 -4.93 -19.38 5.71
N LEU A 15 -3.69 -19.90 5.69
CA LEU A 15 -3.15 -20.73 6.73
C LEU A 15 -2.59 -19.88 7.87
N PRO A 16 -2.61 -20.38 9.12
CA PRO A 16 -2.01 -19.68 10.25
C PRO A 16 -0.50 -19.49 10.01
N PRO A 17 0.10 -18.39 10.53
CA PRO A 17 1.52 -18.09 10.34
C PRO A 17 2.45 -19.17 10.93
N GLN A 18 1.98 -19.91 11.92
CA GLN A 18 2.66 -21.05 12.53
C GLN A 18 1.65 -22.17 12.83
N GLU A 19 2.13 -23.38 13.09
CA GLU A 19 1.26 -24.55 13.29
C GLU A 19 0.39 -24.46 14.55
N ARG A 20 0.91 -23.84 15.60
CA ARG A 20 0.16 -23.63 16.86
C ARG A 20 0.11 -22.14 17.18
N LEU A 21 -1.08 -21.57 17.17
CA LEU A 21 -1.32 -20.21 17.61
C LEU A 21 -1.81 -20.22 19.07
N PRO A 22 -1.50 -19.19 19.86
CA PRO A 22 -2.20 -18.96 21.13
C PRO A 22 -3.70 -18.79 20.86
N LEU A 23 -4.56 -19.17 21.83
CA LEU A 23 -6.02 -19.09 21.69
C LEU A 23 -6.51 -17.66 21.50
N GLY A 24 -5.82 -16.69 22.09
CA GLY A 24 -6.21 -15.29 22.02
C GLY A 24 -5.03 -14.34 21.96
N CYS A 25 -5.29 -13.16 21.40
CA CYS A 25 -4.39 -12.02 21.43
C CYS A 25 -4.62 -11.20 22.70
N LYS A 26 -3.57 -10.55 23.21
CA LYS A 26 -3.68 -9.58 24.34
C LYS A 26 -4.68 -8.44 24.08
N CYS A 27 -5.09 -8.20 22.83
CA CYS A 27 -6.12 -7.23 22.48
C CYS A 27 -7.55 -7.75 22.63
N GLY A 28 -7.74 -9.02 23.01
CA GLY A 28 -9.02 -9.70 23.15
C GLY A 28 -9.50 -10.47 21.92
N ALA A 29 -8.80 -10.41 20.77
CA ALA A 29 -9.18 -11.15 19.58
C ALA A 29 -8.91 -12.65 19.73
N VAL A 30 -9.83 -13.47 19.21
CA VAL A 30 -9.70 -14.94 19.14
C VAL A 30 -8.94 -15.31 17.87
N LEU A 31 -7.76 -15.92 18.00
CA LEU A 31 -6.86 -16.18 16.89
C LEU A 31 -7.25 -17.38 16.03
N ASN A 32 -8.10 -18.27 16.52
CA ASN A 32 -8.62 -19.39 15.72
C ASN A 32 -9.53 -18.91 14.58
N THR A 33 -10.23 -17.78 14.77
CA THR A 33 -11.13 -17.20 13.75
C THR A 33 -10.43 -16.18 12.87
N ASP A 34 -9.31 -15.62 13.33
CA ASP A 34 -8.48 -14.67 12.56
C ASP A 34 -6.99 -15.00 12.76
N PRO A 35 -6.47 -16.05 12.10
CA PRO A 35 -5.06 -16.43 12.20
C PRO A 35 -4.09 -15.34 11.75
N ALA A 36 -4.53 -14.45 10.89
CA ALA A 36 -3.75 -13.32 10.36
C ALA A 36 -3.97 -12.01 11.15
N HIS A 37 -4.61 -12.08 12.33
CA HIS A 37 -4.96 -10.96 13.20
C HIS A 37 -3.81 -9.95 13.42
N PHE A 38 -2.58 -10.42 13.50
CA PHE A 38 -1.40 -9.54 13.68
C PHE A 38 -1.25 -8.49 12.56
N LEU A 39 -1.82 -8.72 11.37
CA LEU A 39 -1.82 -7.75 10.26
C LEU A 39 -2.70 -6.53 10.51
N SER A 40 -3.68 -6.65 11.42
CA SER A 40 -4.66 -5.61 11.75
C SER A 40 -4.77 -5.30 13.25
N CYS A 41 -3.96 -5.95 14.08
CA CYS A 41 -4.05 -5.83 15.53
C CYS A 41 -3.87 -4.40 16.04
N LYS A 42 -4.83 -3.93 16.82
CA LYS A 42 -4.82 -2.56 17.38
C LYS A 42 -3.64 -2.30 18.32
N LEU A 43 -3.12 -3.33 19.02
CA LEU A 43 -1.95 -3.19 19.88
C LEU A 43 -0.65 -2.99 19.08
N LEU A 44 -0.62 -3.49 17.84
CA LEU A 44 0.52 -3.36 16.94
C LEU A 44 0.42 -2.13 16.04
N LYS A 45 -0.64 -1.32 16.17
CA LYS A 45 -0.91 -0.18 15.29
C LYS A 45 0.21 0.84 15.30
N ARG A 46 0.75 1.17 16.47
CA ARG A 46 1.82 2.18 16.63
C ARG A 46 3.21 1.69 16.28
N THR A 47 3.38 0.40 16.04
CA THR A 47 4.67 -0.22 15.74
C THR A 47 4.67 -0.80 14.32
N ILE A 48 4.27 -2.06 14.18
CA ILE A 48 4.36 -2.80 12.91
C ILE A 48 3.45 -2.19 11.82
N VAL A 49 2.23 -1.77 12.18
CA VAL A 49 1.27 -1.23 11.19
C VAL A 49 1.76 0.12 10.67
N THR A 50 2.22 1.02 11.55
CA THR A 50 2.77 2.32 11.16
C THR A 50 4.07 2.15 10.38
N ALA A 51 5.01 1.32 10.86
CA ALA A 51 6.27 1.06 10.16
C ALA A 51 6.04 0.51 8.74
N ARG A 52 5.06 -0.38 8.56
CA ARG A 52 4.68 -0.91 7.24
C ARG A 52 4.11 0.17 6.33
N HIS A 53 3.26 1.05 6.86
CA HIS A 53 2.72 2.20 6.13
C HIS A 53 3.86 3.12 5.67
N ASP A 54 4.74 3.53 6.58
CA ASP A 54 5.85 4.45 6.29
C ASP A 54 6.82 3.84 5.28
N MET A 55 7.04 2.52 5.33
CA MET A 55 7.88 1.82 4.37
C MET A 55 7.29 1.94 2.95
N ILE A 56 5.97 1.77 2.79
CA ILE A 56 5.30 1.93 1.47
C ILE A 56 5.42 3.37 0.97
N VAL A 57 5.16 4.36 1.82
CA VAL A 57 5.28 5.78 1.44
C VAL A 57 6.71 6.09 0.97
N ARG A 58 7.74 5.65 1.72
CA ARG A 58 9.15 5.84 1.34
C ARG A 58 9.51 5.10 0.06
N GLN A 59 8.95 3.90 -0.17
CA GLN A 59 9.20 3.14 -1.39
C GLN A 59 8.63 3.85 -2.62
N ILE A 60 7.38 4.35 -2.55
CA ILE A 60 6.79 5.15 -3.63
C ILE A 60 7.61 6.42 -3.87
N ALA A 61 8.03 7.10 -2.81
CA ALA A 61 8.89 8.28 -2.92
C ALA A 61 10.23 7.96 -3.61
N SER A 62 10.82 6.79 -3.32
CA SER A 62 12.03 6.32 -4.00
C SER A 62 11.79 6.08 -5.49
N PHE A 63 10.66 5.46 -5.87
CA PHE A 63 10.31 5.25 -7.28
C PHE A 63 10.12 6.57 -8.03
N VAL A 64 9.42 7.53 -7.42
CA VAL A 64 9.23 8.87 -8.01
C VAL A 64 10.57 9.54 -8.29
N ARG A 65 11.49 9.53 -7.31
CA ARG A 65 12.83 10.13 -7.49
C ARG A 65 13.66 9.40 -8.55
N SER A 66 13.61 8.07 -8.57
CA SER A 66 14.29 7.28 -9.61
C SER A 66 13.73 7.51 -11.01
N ALA A 67 12.46 7.92 -11.10
CA ALA A 67 11.82 8.32 -12.34
C ALA A 67 11.98 9.82 -12.66
N GLY A 68 12.90 10.54 -11.97
CA GLY A 68 13.18 11.96 -12.20
C GLY A 68 12.16 12.94 -11.64
N GLY A 69 11.17 12.47 -10.87
CA GLY A 69 10.20 13.32 -10.19
C GLY A 69 10.69 13.84 -8.85
N SER A 70 10.01 14.84 -8.31
CA SER A 70 10.22 15.33 -6.95
C SER A 70 9.08 14.92 -6.04
N VAL A 71 9.39 14.63 -4.77
CA VAL A 71 8.40 14.22 -3.78
C VAL A 71 8.70 14.77 -2.40
N PHE A 72 7.68 15.35 -1.79
CA PHE A 72 7.68 15.80 -0.40
C PHE A 72 6.79 14.84 0.42
N ILE A 73 7.41 14.20 1.42
CA ILE A 73 6.70 13.32 2.36
C ILE A 73 6.13 14.20 3.47
N GLU A 74 4.87 13.96 3.84
CA GLU A 74 4.14 14.67 4.90
C GLU A 74 4.19 16.20 4.73
N PRO A 75 3.69 16.77 3.61
CA PRO A 75 3.72 18.20 3.36
C PRO A 75 3.00 18.97 4.48
N LYS A 76 3.69 19.95 5.09
CA LYS A 76 3.20 20.65 6.30
C LYS A 76 2.22 21.79 6.03
N TYR A 77 2.14 22.24 4.79
CA TYR A 77 1.36 23.44 4.40
C TYR A 77 -0.11 23.15 4.05
N LEU A 78 -0.53 21.90 4.12
CA LEU A 78 -1.93 21.55 3.89
C LEU A 78 -2.75 21.83 5.16
N GLU A 79 -3.61 22.84 5.12
CA GLU A 79 -4.53 23.13 6.22
C GLU A 79 -5.46 21.92 6.48
N GLY A 80 -5.47 21.45 7.69
CA GLY A 80 -6.44 20.50 8.25
C GLY A 80 -6.22 19.04 7.93
N LYS A 81 -5.95 18.64 6.70
CA LYS A 81 -5.80 17.24 6.30
C LYS A 81 -4.48 17.04 5.56
N ARG A 82 -3.55 16.33 6.20
CA ARG A 82 -2.23 16.06 5.64
C ARG A 82 -2.26 14.78 4.82
N ALA A 83 -1.90 14.88 3.54
CA ALA A 83 -1.59 13.73 2.70
C ALA A 83 -0.22 13.14 3.08
N ASP A 84 0.04 11.89 2.77
CA ASP A 84 1.32 11.25 3.09
C ASP A 84 2.45 11.72 2.16
N ALA A 85 2.13 12.06 0.92
CA ALA A 85 3.10 12.61 -0.03
C ALA A 85 2.46 13.60 -1.02
N GLN A 86 3.27 14.57 -1.43
CA GLN A 86 3.00 15.42 -2.59
C GLN A 86 4.07 15.15 -3.64
N ILE A 87 3.63 14.80 -4.84
CA ILE A 87 4.46 14.34 -5.95
C ILE A 87 4.37 15.38 -7.06
N TYR A 88 5.51 15.81 -7.55
CA TYR A 88 5.64 16.70 -8.69
C TYR A 88 6.09 15.90 -9.89
N PHE A 89 5.20 15.83 -10.88
CA PHE A 89 5.48 15.34 -12.21
C PHE A 89 5.83 16.52 -13.12
N THR A 90 6.30 16.24 -14.31
CA THR A 90 6.66 17.30 -15.28
C THR A 90 5.48 18.22 -15.63
N SER A 91 4.26 17.66 -15.65
CA SER A 91 3.06 18.36 -16.13
C SER A 91 2.05 18.70 -15.03
N ASP A 92 2.13 18.08 -13.85
CA ASP A 92 1.12 18.23 -12.80
C ASP A 92 1.61 17.87 -11.40
N ILE A 93 0.80 18.23 -10.41
CA ILE A 93 1.02 17.92 -9.01
C ILE A 93 0.02 16.85 -8.59
N SER A 94 0.47 15.89 -7.83
CA SER A 94 -0.38 14.82 -7.28
C SER A 94 -0.21 14.72 -5.77
N LEU A 95 -1.33 14.61 -5.06
CA LEU A 95 -1.35 14.24 -3.65
C LEU A 95 -1.59 12.74 -3.52
N MET A 96 -0.87 12.09 -2.65
CA MET A 96 -1.01 10.67 -2.35
C MET A 96 -1.24 10.47 -0.85
N ASP A 97 -2.19 9.59 -0.51
CA ASP A 97 -2.39 9.11 0.86
C ASP A 97 -2.47 7.59 0.85
N ALA A 98 -1.50 6.97 1.51
CA ALA A 98 -1.35 5.52 1.53
C ALA A 98 -2.26 4.87 2.57
N GLN A 99 -2.71 3.65 2.28
CA GLN A 99 -3.40 2.82 3.26
C GLN A 99 -3.17 1.35 2.96
N ILE A 100 -2.80 0.60 4.00
CA ILE A 100 -2.77 -0.86 3.94
C ILE A 100 -3.97 -1.37 4.70
N THR A 101 -4.80 -2.17 4.02
CA THR A 101 -6.04 -2.73 4.60
C THR A 101 -6.00 -4.25 4.63
N HIS A 102 -6.59 -4.85 5.66
CA HIS A 102 -6.68 -6.30 5.79
C HIS A 102 -8.09 -6.75 5.37
N PRO A 103 -8.24 -7.45 4.22
CA PRO A 103 -9.56 -7.79 3.69
C PRO A 103 -10.35 -8.74 4.60
N ALA A 104 -9.68 -9.60 5.36
CA ALA A 104 -10.32 -10.51 6.32
C ALA A 104 -10.60 -9.87 7.69
N ALA A 105 -10.37 -8.55 7.86
CA ALA A 105 -10.71 -7.90 9.13
C ALA A 105 -12.23 -7.95 9.38
N PRO A 106 -12.67 -8.21 10.63
CA PRO A 106 -14.10 -8.38 10.97
C PRO A 106 -15.00 -7.24 10.49
N TYR A 107 -14.47 -6.02 10.45
CA TYR A 107 -15.19 -4.84 9.94
C TYR A 107 -15.69 -5.01 8.50
N TYR A 108 -14.93 -5.71 7.64
CA TYR A 108 -15.31 -5.92 6.23
C TYR A 108 -16.13 -7.19 6.03
N ALA A 109 -16.00 -8.17 6.91
CA ALA A 109 -16.75 -9.42 6.86
C ALA A 109 -18.27 -9.22 7.02
N ILE A 110 -18.69 -8.10 7.63
CA ILE A 110 -20.10 -7.74 7.81
C ILE A 110 -20.78 -7.36 6.48
N SER A 111 -20.02 -6.87 5.51
CA SER A 111 -20.56 -6.51 4.18
C SER A 111 -20.25 -7.60 3.16
N THR A 112 -21.24 -8.42 2.84
CA THR A 112 -21.12 -9.51 1.84
C THR A 112 -20.61 -9.02 0.50
N ASN A 113 -21.02 -7.83 0.06
CA ASN A 113 -20.58 -7.26 -1.22
C ASN A 113 -19.09 -6.88 -1.23
N ILE A 114 -18.55 -6.39 -0.12
CA ILE A 114 -17.12 -6.05 -0.02
C ILE A 114 -16.29 -7.32 0.05
N ALA A 115 -16.70 -8.29 0.88
CA ALA A 115 -15.95 -9.51 1.10
C ALA A 115 -15.90 -10.43 -0.14
N SER A 116 -16.96 -10.46 -0.95
CA SER A 116 -17.08 -11.31 -2.14
C SER A 116 -16.48 -10.71 -3.42
N THR A 117 -16.18 -9.41 -3.43
CA THR A 117 -15.67 -8.74 -4.61
C THR A 117 -14.14 -8.68 -4.55
N PRO A 118 -13.40 -9.13 -5.59
CA PRO A 118 -11.95 -8.95 -5.65
C PRO A 118 -11.56 -7.48 -5.46
N LEU A 119 -10.64 -7.21 -4.53
CA LEU A 119 -10.21 -5.86 -4.14
C LEU A 119 -11.35 -4.96 -3.64
N GLY A 120 -12.47 -5.54 -3.18
CA GLY A 120 -13.61 -4.80 -2.65
C GLY A 120 -13.24 -3.92 -1.47
N THR A 121 -12.36 -4.41 -0.60
CA THR A 121 -11.84 -3.66 0.54
C THR A 121 -11.00 -2.47 0.09
N ALA A 122 -10.09 -2.66 -0.86
CA ALA A 122 -9.29 -1.59 -1.42
C ALA A 122 -10.18 -0.51 -2.06
N ARG A 123 -11.14 -0.91 -2.90
CA ARG A 123 -12.11 0.01 -3.53
C ARG A 123 -12.90 0.82 -2.51
N SER A 124 -13.42 0.18 -1.46
CA SER A 124 -14.15 0.87 -0.38
C SER A 124 -13.28 1.95 0.29
N ARG A 125 -11.98 1.67 0.48
CA ARG A 125 -11.06 2.63 1.08
C ARG A 125 -10.65 3.75 0.11
N GLU A 126 -10.51 3.46 -1.17
CA GLU A 126 -10.30 4.50 -2.21
C GLU A 126 -11.44 5.52 -2.19
N VAL A 127 -12.70 5.06 -2.21
CA VAL A 127 -13.88 5.94 -2.12
C VAL A 127 -13.84 6.81 -0.86
N ALA A 128 -13.57 6.22 0.30
CA ALA A 128 -13.48 6.96 1.56
C ALA A 128 -12.34 8.00 1.55
N LYS A 129 -11.22 7.73 0.89
CA LYS A 129 -10.10 8.64 0.73
C LYS A 129 -10.44 9.80 -0.21
N HIS A 130 -11.10 9.54 -1.34
CA HIS A 130 -11.61 10.58 -2.23
C HIS A 130 -12.55 11.53 -1.50
N ALA A 131 -13.55 11.01 -0.78
CA ALA A 131 -14.44 11.84 0.05
C ALA A 131 -13.70 12.71 1.06
N LYS A 132 -12.53 12.27 1.54
CA LYS A 132 -11.72 13.01 2.51
C LYS A 132 -10.82 14.08 1.87
N TYR A 133 -10.23 13.80 0.71
CA TYR A 133 -9.10 14.58 0.17
C TYR A 133 -9.37 15.32 -1.14
N ASP A 134 -10.40 14.96 -1.94
CA ASP A 134 -10.61 15.57 -3.26
C ASP A 134 -10.82 17.09 -3.19
N LYS A 135 -11.59 17.55 -2.21
CA LYS A 135 -11.81 19.00 -2.01
C LYS A 135 -10.51 19.74 -1.73
N GLN A 136 -9.64 19.14 -0.94
CA GLN A 136 -8.32 19.69 -0.60
C GLN A 136 -7.41 19.68 -1.83
N ALA A 137 -7.32 18.55 -2.53
CA ALA A 137 -6.49 18.42 -3.74
C ALA A 137 -6.89 19.45 -4.80
N LYS A 138 -8.20 19.64 -5.03
CA LYS A 138 -8.72 20.64 -5.96
C LYS A 138 -8.31 22.06 -5.55
N LYS A 139 -8.34 22.38 -4.26
CA LYS A 139 -7.90 23.69 -3.73
C LYS A 139 -6.41 23.93 -4.02
N GLU A 140 -5.59 22.89 -3.95
CA GLU A 140 -4.15 22.94 -4.21
C GLU A 140 -3.79 22.80 -5.72
N GLY A 141 -4.79 22.74 -6.61
CA GLY A 141 -4.55 22.52 -8.05
C GLY A 141 -3.91 21.17 -8.36
N ALA A 142 -4.09 20.19 -7.48
CA ALA A 142 -3.48 18.87 -7.56
C ALA A 142 -4.51 17.77 -7.84
N SER A 143 -4.05 16.67 -8.47
CA SER A 143 -4.82 15.43 -8.55
C SER A 143 -4.62 14.60 -7.27
N PHE A 144 -5.64 13.91 -6.79
CA PHE A 144 -5.52 13.04 -5.63
C PHE A 144 -5.49 11.56 -6.06
N TYR A 145 -4.54 10.81 -5.50
CA TYR A 145 -4.40 9.38 -5.71
C TYR A 145 -4.36 8.65 -4.36
N PRO A 146 -5.44 7.97 -3.94
CA PRO A 146 -5.41 7.06 -2.82
C PRO A 146 -4.55 5.84 -3.17
N PHE A 147 -3.44 5.64 -2.47
CA PHE A 147 -2.60 4.47 -2.63
C PHE A 147 -3.04 3.38 -1.66
N VAL A 148 -4.07 2.63 -2.04
CA VAL A 148 -4.60 1.55 -1.19
C VAL A 148 -4.04 0.20 -1.61
N MET A 149 -3.55 -0.55 -0.64
CA MET A 149 -3.03 -1.91 -0.83
C MET A 149 -3.65 -2.86 0.20
N GLU A 150 -4.02 -4.05 -0.22
CA GLU A 150 -4.43 -5.11 0.71
C GLU A 150 -3.21 -5.84 1.27
N THR A 151 -3.32 -6.36 2.50
CA THR A 151 -2.23 -7.05 3.20
C THR A 151 -1.67 -8.26 2.45
N TYR A 152 -2.43 -8.83 1.52
CA TYR A 152 -2.01 -9.92 0.65
C TYR A 152 -1.37 -9.48 -0.67
N GLY A 153 -1.13 -8.17 -0.84
CA GLY A 153 -0.42 -7.60 -1.99
C GLY A 153 -1.33 -7.15 -3.13
N GLY A 154 -2.66 -7.18 -2.94
CA GLY A 154 -3.60 -6.62 -3.92
C GLY A 154 -3.53 -5.10 -3.93
N LEU A 155 -3.28 -4.50 -5.09
CA LEU A 155 -3.25 -3.05 -5.28
C LEU A 155 -4.62 -2.56 -5.72
N GLY A 156 -5.09 -1.48 -5.10
CA GLY A 156 -6.28 -0.76 -5.54
C GLY A 156 -6.11 -0.19 -6.96
N ARG A 157 -7.23 0.20 -7.56
CA ARG A 157 -7.23 0.76 -8.92
C ARG A 157 -6.39 2.04 -9.01
N GLU A 158 -6.58 2.96 -8.08
CA GLU A 158 -5.88 4.25 -8.07
C GLU A 158 -4.39 4.10 -7.77
N ALA A 159 -4.01 3.13 -6.92
CA ALA A 159 -2.63 2.78 -6.69
C ALA A 159 -1.94 2.31 -7.99
N ASN A 160 -2.63 1.48 -8.79
CA ASN A 160 -2.13 1.05 -10.10
C ASN A 160 -1.99 2.21 -11.08
N VAL A 161 -2.96 3.15 -11.10
CA VAL A 161 -2.90 4.36 -11.95
C VAL A 161 -1.68 5.20 -11.59
N LEU A 162 -1.43 5.43 -10.30
CA LEU A 162 -0.25 6.18 -9.84
C LEU A 162 1.06 5.49 -10.24
N ILE A 163 1.15 4.16 -10.07
CA ILE A 163 2.33 3.38 -10.49
C ILE A 163 2.57 3.51 -11.99
N GLN A 164 1.51 3.41 -12.81
CA GLN A 164 1.62 3.58 -14.26
C GLN A 164 2.10 4.99 -14.64
N LYS A 165 1.63 6.02 -13.92
CA LYS A 165 2.07 7.40 -14.12
C LYS A 165 3.57 7.56 -13.82
N ILE A 166 4.05 7.01 -12.70
CA ILE A 166 5.47 7.00 -12.35
C ILE A 166 6.29 6.24 -13.40
N SER A 167 5.79 5.09 -13.88
CA SER A 167 6.46 4.27 -14.89
C SER A 167 6.57 4.99 -16.25
N LYS A 168 5.55 5.75 -16.65
CA LYS A 168 5.61 6.57 -17.88
C LYS A 168 6.68 7.63 -17.78
N MET A 169 6.74 8.38 -16.67
CA MET A 169 7.78 9.38 -16.43
C MET A 169 9.17 8.76 -16.47
N ALA A 170 9.37 7.58 -15.86
CA ALA A 170 10.66 6.87 -15.92
C ALA A 170 11.03 6.47 -17.35
N ALA A 171 10.06 6.10 -18.18
CA ALA A 171 10.29 5.73 -19.57
C ALA A 171 10.68 6.93 -20.46
N GLU A 172 10.19 8.13 -20.14
CA GLU A 172 10.54 9.36 -20.86
C GLU A 172 12.00 9.80 -20.62
N ILE A 173 12.55 9.47 -19.45
CA ILE A 173 13.92 9.83 -19.06
C ILE A 173 14.93 8.74 -19.44
N SER A 174 14.51 7.48 -19.56
CA SER A 174 15.39 6.37 -19.85
C SER A 174 15.72 6.28 -21.34
N PRO A 175 17.02 6.31 -21.75
CA PRO A 175 17.41 6.11 -23.14
C PRO A 175 17.21 4.67 -23.63
N PHE A 176 16.86 3.74 -22.74
CA PHE A 176 16.61 2.34 -23.08
C PHE A 176 15.11 2.05 -23.11
N PRO A 177 14.60 1.34 -24.14
CA PRO A 177 13.19 0.99 -24.20
C PRO A 177 12.83 0.07 -23.02
N ILE A 178 12.07 0.61 -22.07
CA ILE A 178 11.50 -0.18 -20.98
C ILE A 178 10.38 -1.03 -21.58
N ASN A 179 10.57 -2.36 -21.60
CA ASN A 179 9.56 -3.29 -22.08
C ASN A 179 8.26 -3.11 -21.27
N ARG A 180 7.20 -2.62 -21.94
CA ARG A 180 5.94 -2.16 -21.30
C ARG A 180 5.21 -3.23 -20.49
N ASN A 181 5.57 -4.51 -20.66
CA ASN A 181 4.97 -5.63 -19.95
C ASN A 181 5.61 -5.96 -18.59
N LEU A 182 6.61 -5.16 -18.14
CA LEU A 182 7.39 -5.46 -16.94
C LEU A 182 7.06 -4.58 -15.71
N SER A 183 6.10 -3.64 -15.82
CA SER A 183 5.91 -2.60 -14.81
C SER A 183 5.52 -3.13 -13.41
N THR A 184 4.62 -4.08 -13.34
CA THR A 184 4.13 -4.64 -12.06
C THR A 184 5.02 -5.76 -11.52
N THR A 185 5.49 -6.65 -12.38
CA THR A 185 6.29 -7.82 -11.97
C THR A 185 7.71 -7.43 -11.56
N ARG A 186 8.28 -6.38 -12.14
CA ARG A 186 9.63 -5.91 -11.80
C ARG A 186 9.67 -5.12 -10.49
N MET A 187 8.61 -4.39 -10.15
CA MET A 187 8.47 -3.76 -8.83
C MET A 187 8.45 -4.81 -7.71
N MET A 188 7.74 -5.93 -7.88
CA MET A 188 7.71 -7.03 -6.91
C MET A 188 9.05 -7.79 -6.83
N ARG A 189 9.81 -7.88 -7.94
CA ARG A 189 11.15 -8.52 -7.96
C ARG A 189 12.22 -7.69 -7.26
N TRP A 190 12.07 -6.38 -7.20
CA TRP A 190 13.00 -5.48 -6.52
C TRP A 190 12.97 -5.66 -5.00
N GLU A 191 11.80 -5.89 -4.41
CA GLU A 191 11.66 -6.22 -2.98
C GLU A 191 12.46 -7.46 -2.57
N LEU A 192 12.60 -8.44 -3.46
CA LEU A 192 13.36 -9.67 -3.19
C LEU A 192 14.89 -9.46 -3.26
N ARG A 193 15.39 -8.47 -4.00
CA ARG A 193 16.84 -8.20 -4.11
C ARG A 193 17.39 -7.32 -3.01
N TYR A 194 16.60 -6.35 -2.52
CA TYR A 194 17.07 -5.43 -1.46
C TYR A 194 17.16 -6.10 -0.08
N ARG A 195 16.55 -7.27 0.10
CA ARG A 195 16.67 -8.09 1.33
C ARG A 195 17.93 -8.92 1.44
N LYS A 196 18.68 -9.09 0.37
CA LYS A 196 20.02 -9.69 0.45
C LYS A 196 21.01 -8.53 0.62
N GLY A 197 21.20 -8.13 1.89
CA GLY A 197 22.24 -7.19 2.24
C GLY A 197 23.55 -7.58 1.57
N THR A 198 24.01 -6.75 0.67
CA THR A 198 25.39 -6.73 0.21
C THR A 198 26.11 -5.66 1.02
N PRO A 199 27.35 -5.94 1.41
CA PRO A 199 28.12 -5.20 2.41
C PRO A 199 28.37 -3.77 2.03
#